data_471bb5db7b230db849f74f69180fb768
#
_entry.id   471bb5db7b230db849f74f69180fb768
#
_cell.length_a   1.000
_cell.length_b   1.000
_cell.length_c   1.000
_cell.angle_alpha   90.00
_cell.angle_beta   90.00
_cell.angle_gamma   90.00
#
_symmetry.space_group_name_H-M   'P 1'
#
loop_
_entity.id
_entity.type
_entity.pdbx_description
1 polymer ?
#
loop_
_entity_poly.entity_id
_entity_poly.type
_entity_poly.pdbx_seq_one_letter_code
_entity_poly.pdbx_strand_id
1 'polypeptide(L)'
;PLWSRGLGDVYKRQALMFPSGNPFYDWRYQTEEEPHMGRKVDHARGKVLGGSSSINGMIYQRGNPMDYEGWAEPEGMDTWDFAHCLPYFKKLETTYGASPYDKVRGHNGPVKLKRGPATNPLFKSFFNAGVEAGYHKTPDVNGFRQEGFGPFDSQVHHGRRMSASRAYLRPAMRRRNLDVETRAFVTKLNFDDNNSKKVTGVTYKKNGKEQTVKANEVILSGGAFNTPQLLQLSGIGDSEFLKSKGIEPRMHLPGVGENFEDHLEAVSYTHLRAHETRE
;
A
#
# COMPACT_ATOMS: atom_id res chain seq x y z
N PRO A 1 17.82 11.43 13.96
CA PRO A 1 16.52 11.46 14.63
C PRO A 1 16.19 10.11 15.23
N LEU A 2 15.81 10.07 16.49
CA LEU A 2 15.55 8.86 17.31
C LEU A 2 14.50 7.93 16.76
N TRP A 3 13.61 8.38 15.92
CA TRP A 3 12.49 7.61 15.38
C TRP A 3 12.84 6.72 14.17
N SER A 4 13.99 6.88 13.55
CA SER A 4 14.46 5.91 12.55
C SER A 4 15.05 4.65 13.20
N ARG A 5 15.40 4.68 14.49
CA ARG A 5 15.93 3.53 15.25
C ARG A 5 14.82 2.68 15.86
N GLY A 6 13.70 3.30 16.32
CA GLY A 6 12.61 2.58 17.00
C GLY A 6 11.79 1.65 16.11
N LEU A 7 11.66 1.92 14.81
CA LEU A 7 11.01 1.02 13.85
C LEU A 7 11.94 -0.09 13.33
N GLY A 8 13.23 -0.07 13.72
CA GLY A 8 14.20 -1.11 13.35
C GLY A 8 14.07 -2.40 14.16
N ASP A 9 13.50 -2.32 15.35
CA ASP A 9 13.40 -3.45 16.30
C ASP A 9 12.05 -4.17 16.25
N VAL A 10 11.26 -3.98 15.18
CA VAL A 10 9.92 -4.56 15.03
C VAL A 10 9.95 -6.08 14.78
N TYR A 11 10.83 -6.80 15.44
CA TYR A 11 10.69 -8.24 15.62
C TYR A 11 9.79 -8.63 16.81
N LYS A 12 9.45 -7.67 17.63
CA LYS A 12 8.42 -7.90 18.67
C LYS A 12 7.08 -7.70 17.98
N ARG A 13 6.33 -8.76 17.74
CA ARG A 13 4.98 -8.75 17.16
C ARG A 13 4.06 -7.69 17.77
N GLN A 14 4.28 -7.35 19.04
CA GLN A 14 3.60 -6.28 19.76
C GLN A 14 3.88 -4.86 19.21
N ALA A 15 5.08 -4.62 18.67
CA ALA A 15 5.43 -3.32 18.09
C ALA A 15 4.92 -3.13 16.65
N LEU A 16 4.44 -4.20 15.99
CA LEU A 16 3.84 -4.12 14.66
C LEU A 16 2.58 -3.26 14.69
N MET A 17 1.77 -3.38 15.73
CA MET A 17 0.50 -2.66 15.90
C MET A 17 0.69 -1.26 16.49
N PHE A 18 1.85 -0.93 17.01
CA PHE A 18 2.11 0.37 17.66
C PHE A 18 1.87 1.59 16.77
N PRO A 19 2.20 1.59 15.48
CA PRO A 19 1.95 2.74 14.61
C PRO A 19 0.47 2.93 14.24
N SER A 20 -0.30 1.85 14.19
CA SER A 20 -1.73 1.90 13.85
C SER A 20 -2.51 2.58 14.98
N GLY A 21 -3.37 3.53 14.64
CA GLY A 21 -4.10 4.37 15.60
C GLY A 21 -3.27 5.45 16.28
N ASN A 22 -1.94 5.47 16.11
CA ASN A 22 -1.08 6.49 16.68
C ASN A 22 -1.08 7.76 15.80
N PRO A 23 -1.53 8.93 16.30
CA PRO A 23 -1.71 10.14 15.48
C PRO A 23 -0.41 10.70 14.89
N PHE A 24 0.76 10.30 15.38
CA PHE A 24 2.05 10.70 14.83
C PHE A 24 2.42 9.92 13.55
N TYR A 25 1.88 8.69 13.40
CA TYR A 25 2.24 7.78 12.31
C TYR A 25 1.08 7.41 11.39
N ASP A 26 -0.16 7.70 11.84
CA ASP A 26 -1.39 7.26 11.20
C ASP A 26 -2.34 8.44 10.99
N TRP A 27 -2.99 8.49 9.82
CA TRP A 27 -4.05 9.45 9.51
C TRP A 27 -5.32 9.17 10.31
N ARG A 28 -5.54 7.93 10.76
CA ARG A 28 -6.68 7.50 11.58
C ARG A 28 -8.02 7.77 10.89
N TYR A 29 -8.13 7.39 9.63
CA TYR A 29 -9.41 7.47 8.94
C TYR A 29 -10.42 6.50 9.53
N GLN A 30 -11.68 6.90 9.50
CA GLN A 30 -12.82 6.06 9.87
C GLN A 30 -13.85 6.13 8.76
N THR A 31 -14.56 5.02 8.50
CA THR A 31 -15.72 5.03 7.62
C THR A 31 -16.89 5.80 8.29
N GLU A 32 -17.88 6.14 7.49
CA GLU A 32 -19.22 6.33 8.06
C GLU A 32 -19.70 5.01 8.67
N GLU A 33 -20.82 5.02 9.37
CA GLU A 33 -21.37 3.81 9.94
C GLU A 33 -21.75 2.83 8.82
N GLU A 34 -21.16 1.63 8.85
CA GLU A 34 -21.42 0.58 7.87
C GLU A 34 -22.80 -0.02 8.13
N PRO A 35 -23.75 0.07 7.17
CA PRO A 35 -25.16 -0.31 7.40
C PRO A 35 -25.34 -1.77 7.87
N HIS A 36 -24.48 -2.68 7.37
CA HIS A 36 -24.58 -4.11 7.73
C HIS A 36 -23.80 -4.49 9.00
N MET A 37 -22.92 -3.61 9.46
CA MET A 37 -22.08 -3.86 10.65
C MET A 37 -22.51 -3.06 11.87
N GLY A 38 -23.32 -2.02 11.70
CA GLY A 38 -23.74 -1.11 12.76
C GLY A 38 -22.58 -0.43 13.50
N ARG A 39 -21.43 -0.25 12.81
CA ARG A 39 -20.25 0.41 13.39
C ARG A 39 -19.39 1.07 12.33
N LYS A 40 -18.59 2.04 12.76
CA LYS A 40 -17.50 2.60 11.94
C LYS A 40 -16.30 1.67 11.93
N VAL A 41 -15.59 1.63 10.82
CA VAL A 41 -14.37 0.85 10.64
C VAL A 41 -13.17 1.75 10.56
N ASP A 42 -12.14 1.46 11.38
CA ASP A 42 -10.89 2.19 11.36
C ASP A 42 -10.01 1.75 10.18
N HIS A 43 -9.53 2.74 9.42
CA HIS A 43 -8.62 2.54 8.30
C HIS A 43 -7.28 3.22 8.57
N ALA A 44 -6.32 2.45 9.08
CA ALA A 44 -4.96 2.94 9.29
C ALA A 44 -4.27 3.25 7.95
N ARG A 45 -3.73 4.45 7.82
CA ARG A 45 -2.93 4.90 6.66
C ARG A 45 -1.72 5.67 7.14
N GLY A 46 -0.55 5.30 6.62
CA GLY A 46 0.71 5.87 7.08
C GLY A 46 0.86 7.36 6.79
N LYS A 47 1.10 8.14 7.85
CA LYS A 47 1.37 9.58 7.85
C LYS A 47 2.86 9.87 8.02
N VAL A 48 3.70 9.12 7.32
CA VAL A 48 5.17 9.16 7.44
C VAL A 48 5.84 8.95 6.10
N LEU A 49 7.15 9.24 6.01
CA LEU A 49 7.93 8.90 4.82
C LEU A 49 7.87 7.39 4.55
N GLY A 50 7.44 7.04 3.33
CA GLY A 50 7.14 5.67 2.92
C GLY A 50 5.67 5.29 3.05
N GLY A 51 4.81 6.19 3.59
CA GLY A 51 3.37 5.98 3.70
C GLY A 51 3.01 4.69 4.45
N SER A 52 1.97 4.01 4.01
CA SER A 52 1.47 2.78 4.64
C SER A 52 2.47 1.62 4.61
N SER A 53 3.45 1.62 3.69
CA SER A 53 4.54 0.61 3.72
C SER A 53 5.42 0.71 4.99
N SER A 54 5.37 1.82 5.70
CA SER A 54 6.09 2.03 6.97
C SER A 54 5.32 1.55 8.19
N ILE A 55 4.02 1.27 8.07
CA ILE A 55 3.15 0.84 9.18
C ILE A 55 2.42 -0.49 8.94
N ASN A 56 2.40 -1.03 7.71
CA ASN A 56 1.71 -2.27 7.35
C ASN A 56 2.30 -3.53 8.00
N GLY A 57 1.64 -4.67 7.82
CA GLY A 57 2.07 -5.98 8.33
C GLY A 57 3.30 -6.59 7.64
N MET A 58 3.91 -5.91 6.68
CA MET A 58 5.09 -6.36 5.92
C MET A 58 4.89 -7.62 5.06
N ILE A 59 3.69 -8.12 4.93
CA ILE A 59 3.40 -9.24 4.04
C ILE A 59 3.51 -8.73 2.59
N TYR A 60 4.22 -9.51 1.76
CA TYR A 60 4.33 -9.24 0.35
C TYR A 60 3.51 -10.26 -0.43
N GLN A 61 2.49 -9.77 -1.10
CA GLN A 61 1.59 -10.54 -1.94
C GLN A 61 1.37 -9.77 -3.24
N ARG A 62 1.48 -10.45 -4.37
CA ARG A 62 1.06 -9.94 -5.68
C ARG A 62 -0.42 -10.26 -5.89
N GLY A 63 -1.11 -9.44 -6.67
CA GLY A 63 -2.44 -9.78 -7.18
C GLY A 63 -2.43 -11.06 -8.02
N ASN A 64 -3.58 -11.69 -8.18
CA ASN A 64 -3.73 -12.83 -9.07
C ASN A 64 -3.55 -12.37 -10.53
N PRO A 65 -2.92 -13.14 -11.42
CA PRO A 65 -2.84 -12.80 -12.85
C PRO A 65 -4.19 -12.43 -13.46
N MET A 66 -5.27 -13.11 -13.09
CA MET A 66 -6.62 -12.82 -13.61
C MET A 66 -7.17 -11.45 -13.20
N ASP A 67 -6.71 -10.89 -12.07
CA ASP A 67 -7.09 -9.52 -11.68
C ASP A 67 -6.54 -8.51 -12.70
N TYR A 68 -5.33 -8.73 -13.19
CA TYR A 68 -4.69 -7.86 -14.20
C TYR A 68 -5.29 -8.07 -15.60
N GLU A 69 -5.68 -9.31 -15.95
CA GLU A 69 -6.43 -9.55 -17.18
C GLU A 69 -7.75 -8.75 -17.16
N GLY A 70 -8.48 -8.76 -16.04
CA GLY A 70 -9.68 -7.94 -15.87
C GLY A 70 -9.41 -6.42 -15.95
N TRP A 71 -8.22 -5.96 -15.52
CA TRP A 71 -7.83 -4.56 -15.66
C TRP A 71 -7.54 -4.15 -17.10
N ALA A 72 -7.15 -5.10 -17.95
CA ALA A 72 -6.85 -4.86 -19.36
C ALA A 72 -8.10 -4.88 -20.26
N GLU A 73 -9.26 -5.35 -19.77
CA GLU A 73 -10.49 -5.44 -20.56
C GLU A 73 -11.04 -4.09 -21.06
N PRO A 74 -11.02 -2.97 -20.26
CA PRO A 74 -11.51 -1.70 -20.75
C PRO A 74 -10.63 -1.12 -21.86
N GLU A 75 -11.25 -0.45 -22.84
CA GLU A 75 -10.57 0.19 -23.95
C GLU A 75 -9.45 1.14 -23.47
N GLY A 76 -8.27 1.01 -24.06
CA GLY A 76 -7.08 1.80 -23.71
C GLY A 76 -6.31 1.30 -22.49
N MET A 77 -6.68 0.15 -21.91
CA MET A 77 -6.01 -0.45 -20.76
C MET A 77 -5.19 -1.69 -21.11
N ASP A 78 -4.97 -1.98 -22.38
CA ASP A 78 -4.33 -3.21 -22.90
C ASP A 78 -2.97 -3.54 -22.29
N THR A 79 -2.26 -2.53 -21.77
CA THR A 79 -0.94 -2.70 -21.13
C THR A 79 -1.00 -3.00 -19.64
N TRP A 80 -2.21 -3.24 -19.09
CA TRP A 80 -2.40 -3.58 -17.68
C TRP A 80 -2.60 -5.06 -17.43
N ASP A 81 -2.53 -5.91 -18.44
CA ASP A 81 -2.53 -7.36 -18.30
C ASP A 81 -1.33 -7.85 -17.49
N PHE A 82 -1.39 -9.10 -17.04
CA PHE A 82 -0.31 -9.67 -16.22
C PHE A 82 1.03 -9.74 -16.95
N ALA A 83 1.03 -10.01 -18.26
CA ALA A 83 2.25 -10.11 -19.04
C ALA A 83 3.02 -8.77 -19.09
N HIS A 84 2.30 -7.66 -19.25
CA HIS A 84 2.88 -6.31 -19.21
C HIS A 84 3.26 -5.88 -17.78
N CYS A 85 2.52 -6.30 -16.75
CA CYS A 85 2.81 -5.97 -15.35
C CYS A 85 3.98 -6.77 -14.76
N LEU A 86 4.18 -8.02 -15.17
CA LEU A 86 5.20 -8.93 -14.63
C LEU A 86 6.63 -8.37 -14.64
N PRO A 87 7.14 -7.73 -15.70
CA PRO A 87 8.46 -7.11 -15.70
C PRO A 87 8.65 -6.08 -14.58
N TYR A 88 7.61 -5.34 -14.23
CA TYR A 88 7.65 -4.35 -13.16
C TYR A 88 7.65 -5.00 -11.78
N PHE A 89 6.90 -6.09 -11.57
CA PHE A 89 7.01 -6.89 -10.35
C PHE A 89 8.40 -7.45 -10.15
N LYS A 90 9.00 -7.97 -11.20
CA LYS A 90 10.39 -8.46 -11.16
C LYS A 90 11.40 -7.34 -10.89
N LYS A 91 11.21 -6.18 -11.49
CA LYS A 91 12.04 -4.97 -11.26
C LYS A 91 11.93 -4.44 -9.84
N LEU A 92 10.76 -4.61 -9.20
CA LEU A 92 10.48 -4.14 -7.84
C LEU A 92 11.26 -4.93 -6.79
N GLU A 93 11.34 -6.26 -6.91
CA GLU A 93 11.71 -7.15 -5.81
C GLU A 93 13.10 -7.78 -5.95
N THR A 94 13.67 -8.13 -4.80
CA THR A 94 14.69 -9.17 -4.67
C THR A 94 14.18 -10.21 -3.68
N THR A 95 13.81 -11.38 -4.18
CA THR A 95 13.43 -12.50 -3.33
C THR A 95 14.63 -13.42 -3.03
N TYR A 96 14.69 -13.88 -1.77
CA TYR A 96 15.63 -14.92 -1.31
C TYR A 96 14.93 -16.26 -1.09
N GLY A 97 13.61 -16.32 -1.31
CA GLY A 97 12.78 -17.51 -1.09
C GLY A 97 12.46 -18.30 -2.35
N ALA A 98 12.80 -17.79 -3.53
CA ALA A 98 12.59 -18.47 -4.80
C ALA A 98 13.91 -18.87 -5.46
N SER A 99 13.84 -19.84 -6.38
CA SER A 99 15.00 -20.24 -7.20
C SER A 99 15.56 -19.03 -7.97
N PRO A 100 16.89 -18.89 -8.11
CA PRO A 100 17.49 -17.86 -8.94
C PRO A 100 17.13 -18.02 -10.43
N TYR A 101 16.63 -19.17 -10.84
CA TYR A 101 16.18 -19.46 -12.20
C TYR A 101 14.66 -19.26 -12.38
N ASP A 102 13.97 -18.81 -11.34
CA ASP A 102 12.54 -18.55 -11.42
C ASP A 102 12.26 -17.42 -12.42
N LYS A 103 11.38 -17.69 -13.40
CA LYS A 103 11.08 -16.74 -14.48
C LYS A 103 10.10 -15.65 -14.06
N VAL A 104 9.28 -15.90 -13.01
CA VAL A 104 8.25 -14.98 -12.56
C VAL A 104 8.68 -14.14 -11.35
N ARG A 105 9.79 -14.50 -10.67
CA ARG A 105 10.30 -13.78 -9.51
C ARG A 105 11.48 -12.86 -9.88
N GLY A 106 11.63 -11.78 -9.10
CA GLY A 106 12.72 -10.81 -9.28
C GLY A 106 13.86 -11.02 -8.28
N HIS A 107 15.11 -10.74 -8.71
CA HIS A 107 16.31 -10.97 -7.90
C HIS A 107 17.20 -9.74 -7.74
N ASN A 108 16.89 -8.62 -8.41
CA ASN A 108 17.73 -7.42 -8.43
C ASN A 108 17.01 -6.13 -8.06
N GLY A 109 15.74 -6.22 -7.60
CA GLY A 109 14.95 -5.05 -7.24
C GLY A 109 15.32 -4.47 -5.86
N PRO A 110 14.87 -3.24 -5.58
CA PRO A 110 15.18 -2.55 -4.34
C PRO A 110 14.44 -3.10 -3.11
N VAL A 111 13.26 -3.70 -3.28
CA VAL A 111 12.48 -4.28 -2.17
C VAL A 111 13.00 -5.69 -1.88
N LYS A 112 13.75 -5.82 -0.79
CA LYS A 112 14.29 -7.10 -0.36
C LYS A 112 13.23 -7.88 0.41
N LEU A 113 13.02 -9.15 0.04
CA LEU A 113 12.00 -10.03 0.59
C LEU A 113 12.64 -11.21 1.29
N LYS A 114 12.10 -11.58 2.45
CA LYS A 114 12.50 -12.77 3.20
C LYS A 114 11.29 -13.69 3.35
N ARG A 115 11.40 -14.93 2.90
CA ARG A 115 10.40 -15.97 3.18
C ARG A 115 10.50 -16.44 4.62
N GLY A 116 9.37 -16.49 5.31
CA GLY A 116 9.29 -17.07 6.64
C GLY A 116 9.65 -18.56 6.62
N PRO A 117 10.36 -19.09 7.64
CA PRO A 117 10.76 -20.49 7.64
C PRO A 117 9.60 -21.47 7.90
N ALA A 118 8.45 -20.98 8.40
CA ALA A 118 7.27 -21.78 8.75
C ALA A 118 7.60 -23.06 9.56
N THR A 119 8.56 -22.96 10.50
CA THR A 119 9.10 -24.10 11.24
C THR A 119 8.29 -24.51 12.46
N ASN A 120 7.34 -23.68 12.91
CA ASN A 120 6.46 -24.06 14.02
C ASN A 120 5.63 -25.30 13.63
N PRO A 121 5.54 -26.35 14.48
CA PRO A 121 4.76 -27.55 14.20
C PRO A 121 3.30 -27.28 13.80
N LEU A 122 2.70 -26.20 14.32
CA LEU A 122 1.33 -25.80 13.96
C LEU A 122 1.20 -25.42 12.49
N PHE A 123 2.22 -24.83 11.86
CA PHE A 123 2.18 -24.57 10.41
C PHE A 123 2.13 -25.86 9.60
N LYS A 124 2.90 -26.88 10.01
CA LYS A 124 2.88 -28.19 9.37
C LYS A 124 1.49 -28.82 9.47
N SER A 125 0.89 -28.79 10.65
CA SER A 125 -0.46 -29.32 10.89
C SER A 125 -1.50 -28.55 10.07
N PHE A 126 -1.43 -27.23 10.06
CA PHE A 126 -2.32 -26.37 9.28
C PHE A 126 -2.21 -26.64 7.77
N PHE A 127 -1.02 -26.73 7.23
CA PHE A 127 -0.80 -27.04 5.83
C PHE A 127 -1.26 -28.46 5.45
N ASN A 128 -1.12 -29.41 6.36
CA ASN A 128 -1.63 -30.78 6.16
C ASN A 128 -3.15 -30.81 6.18
N ALA A 129 -3.78 -30.13 7.13
CA ALA A 129 -5.24 -30.00 7.19
C ALA A 129 -5.80 -29.37 5.92
N GLY A 130 -5.11 -28.36 5.35
CA GLY A 130 -5.48 -27.81 4.05
C GLY A 130 -5.47 -28.84 2.92
N VAL A 131 -4.46 -29.72 2.90
CA VAL A 131 -4.40 -30.82 1.92
C VAL A 131 -5.50 -31.86 2.14
N GLU A 132 -5.76 -32.22 3.40
CA GLU A 132 -6.87 -33.14 3.77
C GLU A 132 -8.24 -32.57 3.36
N ALA A 133 -8.38 -31.23 3.38
CA ALA A 133 -9.57 -30.51 2.91
C ALA A 133 -9.64 -30.35 1.38
N GLY A 134 -8.68 -30.91 0.62
CA GLY A 134 -8.67 -30.88 -0.85
C GLY A 134 -7.92 -29.69 -1.47
N TYR A 135 -7.27 -28.84 -0.67
CA TYR A 135 -6.47 -27.71 -1.16
C TYR A 135 -5.03 -28.14 -1.47
N HIS A 136 -4.34 -27.35 -2.28
CA HIS A 136 -2.96 -27.61 -2.64
C HIS A 136 -1.98 -26.91 -1.71
N LYS A 137 -0.76 -27.45 -1.60
CA LYS A 137 0.40 -26.71 -1.11
C LYS A 137 1.05 -25.97 -2.25
N THR A 138 1.44 -24.73 -2.02
CA THR A 138 2.28 -23.97 -2.95
C THR A 138 3.63 -23.67 -2.33
N PRO A 139 4.74 -23.83 -3.06
CA PRO A 139 6.06 -23.44 -2.58
C PRO A 139 6.24 -21.93 -2.56
N ASP A 140 5.43 -21.20 -3.32
CA ASP A 140 5.53 -19.76 -3.46
C ASP A 140 4.17 -19.14 -3.81
N VAL A 141 3.59 -18.41 -2.87
CA VAL A 141 2.31 -17.68 -3.03
C VAL A 141 2.41 -16.49 -4.00
N ASN A 142 3.62 -16.13 -4.44
CA ASN A 142 3.88 -15.12 -5.47
C ASN A 142 4.51 -15.71 -6.75
N GLY A 143 4.59 -17.04 -6.83
CA GLY A 143 5.15 -17.77 -7.97
C GLY A 143 4.14 -18.00 -9.09
N PHE A 144 4.47 -18.94 -9.98
CA PHE A 144 3.61 -19.31 -11.10
C PHE A 144 2.22 -19.81 -10.66
N ARG A 145 2.15 -20.53 -9.53
CA ARG A 145 0.91 -21.01 -8.93
C ARG A 145 0.74 -20.37 -7.56
N GLN A 146 -0.08 -19.35 -7.48
CA GLN A 146 -0.31 -18.60 -6.23
C GLN A 146 -1.27 -19.31 -5.27
N GLU A 147 -2.29 -19.99 -5.81
CA GLU A 147 -3.28 -20.67 -5.00
C GLU A 147 -2.69 -21.83 -4.21
N GLY A 148 -3.07 -21.90 -2.95
CA GLY A 148 -2.69 -22.96 -2.03
C GLY A 148 -2.11 -22.49 -0.72
N PHE A 149 -1.74 -23.43 0.12
CA PHE A 149 -1.15 -23.19 1.44
C PHE A 149 0.37 -23.11 1.32
N GLY A 150 0.94 -22.00 1.75
CA GLY A 150 2.39 -21.79 1.70
C GLY A 150 2.87 -20.65 2.60
N PRO A 151 4.18 -20.57 2.87
CA PRO A 151 4.76 -19.48 3.64
C PRO A 151 4.79 -18.19 2.84
N PHE A 152 4.47 -17.07 3.51
CA PHE A 152 4.53 -15.73 2.93
C PHE A 152 5.97 -15.21 2.80
N ASP A 153 6.17 -14.39 1.78
CA ASP A 153 7.29 -13.47 1.72
C ASP A 153 7.00 -12.23 2.56
N SER A 154 8.01 -11.74 3.26
CA SER A 154 7.91 -10.53 4.07
C SER A 154 8.88 -9.46 3.56
N GLN A 155 8.43 -8.22 3.56
CA GLN A 155 9.26 -7.05 3.24
C GLN A 155 10.23 -6.74 4.38
N VAL A 156 11.16 -7.67 4.63
CA VAL A 156 12.14 -7.60 5.70
C VAL A 156 13.53 -7.96 5.18
N HIS A 157 14.52 -7.15 5.52
CA HIS A 157 15.92 -7.41 5.18
C HIS A 157 16.82 -7.06 6.35
N HIS A 158 17.69 -7.99 6.77
CA HIS A 158 18.55 -7.85 7.95
C HIS A 158 17.79 -7.36 9.19
N GLY A 159 16.66 -8.01 9.48
CA GLY A 159 15.84 -7.66 10.63
C GLY A 159 15.11 -6.32 10.56
N ARG A 160 15.04 -5.68 9.42
CA ARG A 160 14.44 -4.36 9.26
C ARG A 160 13.41 -4.35 8.15
N ARG A 161 12.32 -3.61 8.38
CA ARG A 161 11.27 -3.34 7.39
C ARG A 161 11.85 -2.71 6.12
N MET A 162 11.44 -3.21 4.96
CA MET A 162 11.73 -2.62 3.65
C MET A 162 10.55 -1.77 3.17
N SER A 163 10.32 -0.63 3.84
CA SER A 163 9.34 0.36 3.38
C SER A 163 9.77 1.03 2.07
N ALA A 164 8.84 1.65 1.36
CA ALA A 164 9.14 2.45 0.16
C ALA A 164 10.19 3.54 0.45
N SER A 165 10.12 4.16 1.64
CA SER A 165 11.17 5.10 2.07
C SER A 165 12.56 4.45 2.10
N ARG A 166 12.67 3.23 2.62
CA ARG A 166 13.95 2.54 2.73
C ARG A 166 14.44 2.00 1.40
N ALA A 167 13.51 1.44 0.60
CA ALA A 167 13.85 0.82 -0.68
C ALA A 167 14.20 1.85 -1.76
N TYR A 168 13.51 2.99 -1.77
CA TYR A 168 13.61 3.96 -2.86
C TYR A 168 14.08 5.34 -2.40
N LEU A 169 13.41 5.95 -1.40
CA LEU A 169 13.66 7.34 -1.06
C LEU A 169 15.06 7.55 -0.47
N ARG A 170 15.43 6.77 0.55
CA ARG A 170 16.72 6.93 1.23
C ARG A 170 17.94 6.81 0.29
N PRO A 171 18.00 5.82 -0.63
CA PRO A 171 19.05 5.79 -1.64
C PRO A 171 19.07 7.01 -2.56
N ALA A 172 17.87 7.55 -2.89
CA ALA A 172 17.73 8.68 -3.78
C ALA A 172 18.02 10.05 -3.12
N MET A 173 17.92 10.17 -1.78
CA MET A 173 18.09 11.44 -1.05
C MET A 173 19.47 12.09 -1.24
N ARG A 174 20.45 11.36 -1.74
CA ARG A 174 21.79 11.91 -2.06
C ARG A 174 21.87 12.59 -3.42
N ARG A 175 20.80 12.48 -4.23
CA ARG A 175 20.74 13.09 -5.56
C ARG A 175 20.55 14.59 -5.42
N ARG A 176 21.29 15.38 -6.19
CA ARG A 176 21.20 16.86 -6.18
C ARG A 176 19.91 17.40 -6.77
N ASN A 177 19.22 16.59 -7.55
CA ASN A 177 17.95 16.93 -8.23
C ASN A 177 16.72 16.39 -7.49
N LEU A 178 16.83 16.07 -6.20
CA LEU A 178 15.73 15.60 -5.37
C LEU A 178 15.63 16.44 -4.11
N ASP A 179 14.53 17.17 -3.97
CA ASP A 179 14.13 17.85 -2.76
C ASP A 179 12.98 17.10 -2.09
N VAL A 180 13.04 16.94 -0.77
CA VAL A 180 12.01 16.22 0.00
C VAL A 180 11.42 17.17 1.04
N GLU A 181 10.21 17.66 0.74
CA GLU A 181 9.45 18.49 1.66
C GLU A 181 8.58 17.63 2.58
N THR A 182 8.82 17.74 3.88
CA THR A 182 7.98 17.08 4.90
C THR A 182 7.12 18.10 5.64
N ARG A 183 6.04 17.61 6.29
CA ARG A 183 5.04 18.47 6.95
C ARG A 183 4.41 19.48 5.97
N ALA A 184 4.38 19.12 4.70
CA ALA A 184 3.76 19.87 3.62
C ALA A 184 2.42 19.18 3.28
N PHE A 185 1.31 19.76 3.71
CA PHE A 185 -0.02 19.22 3.48
C PHE A 185 -0.59 19.81 2.20
N VAL A 186 -0.60 19.03 1.12
CA VAL A 186 -1.13 19.45 -0.18
C VAL A 186 -2.64 19.61 -0.07
N THR A 187 -3.13 20.78 -0.47
CA THR A 187 -4.55 21.16 -0.34
C THR A 187 -5.28 21.19 -1.67
N LYS A 188 -4.60 21.48 -2.77
CA LYS A 188 -5.20 21.48 -4.12
C LYS A 188 -4.15 21.40 -5.22
N LEU A 189 -4.61 20.97 -6.40
CA LEU A 189 -3.90 21.12 -7.66
C LEU A 189 -4.11 22.53 -8.23
N ASN A 190 -3.10 23.08 -8.87
CA ASN A 190 -3.19 24.33 -9.59
C ASN A 190 -3.25 24.04 -11.09
N PHE A 191 -4.09 24.80 -11.80
CA PHE A 191 -4.34 24.62 -13.21
C PHE A 191 -3.95 25.87 -13.99
N ASP A 192 -3.74 25.70 -15.27
CA ASP A 192 -3.52 26.79 -16.20
C ASP A 192 -4.83 27.56 -16.41
N ASP A 193 -4.76 28.90 -16.42
CA ASP A 193 -5.95 29.74 -16.57
C ASP A 193 -6.59 29.60 -17.96
N ASN A 194 -5.79 29.30 -18.98
CA ASN A 194 -6.24 29.16 -20.37
C ASN A 194 -6.56 27.70 -20.73
N ASN A 195 -6.14 26.73 -19.92
CA ASN A 195 -6.37 25.32 -20.13
C ASN A 195 -6.70 24.60 -18.80
N SER A 196 -7.99 24.47 -18.54
CA SER A 196 -8.51 23.85 -17.31
C SER A 196 -8.09 22.38 -17.10
N LYS A 197 -7.57 21.71 -18.12
CA LYS A 197 -7.09 20.33 -18.06
C LYS A 197 -5.58 20.23 -17.78
N LYS A 198 -4.84 21.35 -17.86
CA LYS A 198 -3.40 21.38 -17.66
C LYS A 198 -3.07 21.74 -16.21
N VAL A 199 -2.49 20.79 -15.46
CA VAL A 199 -1.96 21.02 -14.12
C VAL A 199 -0.62 21.78 -14.22
N THR A 200 -0.44 22.82 -13.41
CA THR A 200 0.76 23.68 -13.39
C THR A 200 1.54 23.61 -12.08
N GLY A 201 1.02 22.86 -11.08
CA GLY A 201 1.66 22.70 -9.78
C GLY A 201 0.69 22.33 -8.69
N VAL A 202 1.10 22.55 -7.45
CA VAL A 202 0.31 22.26 -6.26
C VAL A 202 0.37 23.41 -5.25
N THR A 203 -0.69 23.54 -4.47
CA THR A 203 -0.71 24.38 -3.28
C THR A 203 -0.68 23.48 -2.04
N TYR A 204 0.11 23.85 -1.05
CA TYR A 204 0.24 23.11 0.20
C TYR A 204 0.37 24.04 1.41
N LYS A 205 0.00 23.54 2.59
CA LYS A 205 0.18 24.23 3.87
C LYS A 205 1.39 23.67 4.61
N LYS A 206 2.27 24.57 5.07
CA LYS A 206 3.41 24.23 5.91
C LYS A 206 3.59 25.31 6.98
N ASN A 207 3.69 24.90 8.24
CA ASN A 207 3.81 25.81 9.41
C ASN A 207 2.71 26.88 9.42
N GLY A 208 1.48 26.50 9.10
CA GLY A 208 0.32 27.43 9.06
C GLY A 208 0.27 28.37 7.84
N LYS A 209 1.27 28.37 6.98
CA LYS A 209 1.32 29.21 5.78
C LYS A 209 1.03 28.40 4.53
N GLU A 210 0.26 28.99 3.62
CA GLU A 210 0.01 28.44 2.30
C GLU A 210 1.19 28.79 1.38
N GLN A 211 1.62 27.81 0.59
CA GLN A 211 2.72 27.91 -0.36
C GLN A 211 2.34 27.20 -1.65
N THR A 212 2.91 27.66 -2.76
CA THR A 212 2.69 27.09 -4.09
C THR A 212 4.01 26.68 -4.71
N VAL A 213 4.01 25.46 -5.31
CA VAL A 213 5.11 24.98 -6.15
C VAL A 213 4.61 24.77 -7.56
N LYS A 214 5.31 25.35 -8.54
CA LYS A 214 5.06 25.11 -9.96
C LYS A 214 5.78 23.84 -10.41
N ALA A 215 5.15 23.09 -11.30
CA ALA A 215 5.72 21.88 -11.89
C ALA A 215 5.21 21.69 -13.31
N ASN A 216 6.03 21.05 -14.14
CA ASN A 216 5.61 20.61 -15.48
C ASN A 216 4.73 19.37 -15.43
N GLU A 217 4.92 18.54 -14.40
CA GLU A 217 4.16 17.32 -14.16
C GLU A 217 3.93 17.13 -12.65
N VAL A 218 2.77 16.62 -12.27
CA VAL A 218 2.40 16.33 -10.90
C VAL A 218 1.96 14.86 -10.79
N ILE A 219 2.67 14.08 -9.99
CA ILE A 219 2.35 12.68 -9.73
C ILE A 219 1.63 12.57 -8.40
N LEU A 220 0.38 12.09 -8.43
CA LEU A 220 -0.44 11.87 -7.24
C LEU A 220 -0.20 10.47 -6.70
N SER A 221 0.39 10.38 -5.53
CA SER A 221 0.67 9.13 -4.81
C SER A 221 0.19 9.18 -3.37
N GLY A 222 -0.96 9.83 -3.14
CA GLY A 222 -1.56 10.02 -1.82
C GLY A 222 -2.22 8.77 -1.23
N GLY A 223 -2.33 7.69 -2.01
CA GLY A 223 -3.03 6.46 -1.65
C GLY A 223 -4.52 6.50 -1.96
N ALA A 224 -5.22 5.40 -1.67
CA ALA A 224 -6.62 5.18 -2.06
C ALA A 224 -7.60 6.23 -1.49
N PHE A 225 -7.29 6.85 -0.37
CA PHE A 225 -8.13 7.90 0.21
C PHE A 225 -7.71 9.30 -0.22
N ASN A 226 -6.42 9.63 -0.08
CA ASN A 226 -5.98 11.02 -0.23
C ASN A 226 -5.88 11.47 -1.69
N THR A 227 -5.60 10.56 -2.62
CA THR A 227 -5.57 10.92 -4.05
C THR A 227 -6.95 11.30 -4.57
N PRO A 228 -8.02 10.50 -4.38
CA PRO A 228 -9.37 10.91 -4.75
C PRO A 228 -9.82 12.18 -4.02
N GLN A 229 -9.54 12.30 -2.72
CA GLN A 229 -9.85 13.50 -1.95
C GLN A 229 -9.20 14.75 -2.56
N LEU A 230 -7.92 14.68 -2.92
CA LEU A 230 -7.21 15.81 -3.52
C LEU A 230 -7.76 16.17 -4.89
N LEU A 231 -8.14 15.18 -5.69
CA LEU A 231 -8.81 15.40 -6.99
C LEU A 231 -10.14 16.12 -6.77
N GLN A 232 -10.99 15.63 -5.87
CA GLN A 232 -12.28 16.23 -5.56
C GLN A 232 -12.13 17.67 -5.04
N LEU A 233 -11.22 17.90 -4.08
CA LEU A 233 -10.91 19.25 -3.58
C LEU A 233 -10.37 20.19 -4.67
N SER A 234 -9.89 19.64 -5.77
CA SER A 234 -9.38 20.39 -6.94
C SER A 234 -10.43 20.53 -8.06
N GLY A 235 -11.66 20.10 -7.81
CA GLY A 235 -12.78 20.22 -8.74
C GLY A 235 -12.89 19.06 -9.75
N ILE A 236 -12.23 17.92 -9.50
CA ILE A 236 -12.28 16.74 -10.36
C ILE A 236 -13.05 15.63 -9.65
N GLY A 237 -14.21 15.26 -10.16
CA GLY A 237 -15.09 14.26 -9.56
C GLY A 237 -16.51 14.34 -10.11
N ASP A 238 -17.48 13.76 -9.40
CA ASP A 238 -18.89 13.93 -9.72
C ASP A 238 -19.31 15.38 -9.51
N SER A 239 -19.79 16.03 -10.55
CA SER A 239 -20.09 17.46 -10.55
C SER A 239 -21.19 17.85 -9.56
N GLU A 240 -22.21 17.02 -9.41
CA GLU A 240 -23.34 17.31 -8.49
C GLU A 240 -22.90 17.12 -7.05
N PHE A 241 -22.14 16.06 -6.78
CA PHE A 241 -21.55 15.84 -5.46
C PHE A 241 -20.62 17.00 -5.07
N LEU A 242 -19.73 17.44 -5.98
CA LEU A 242 -18.81 18.54 -5.70
C LEU A 242 -19.55 19.84 -5.40
N LYS A 243 -20.58 20.20 -6.21
CA LYS A 243 -21.44 21.36 -5.94
C LYS A 243 -22.13 21.27 -4.58
N SER A 244 -22.61 20.09 -4.18
CA SER A 244 -23.25 19.88 -2.88
C SER A 244 -22.31 20.15 -1.70
N LYS A 245 -20.98 20.05 -1.94
CA LYS A 245 -19.91 20.35 -0.97
C LYS A 245 -19.33 21.75 -1.12
N GLY A 246 -19.92 22.60 -1.99
CA GLY A 246 -19.43 23.96 -2.25
C GLY A 246 -18.12 24.02 -3.05
N ILE A 247 -17.80 22.96 -3.80
CA ILE A 247 -16.63 22.89 -4.66
C ILE A 247 -17.06 23.11 -6.10
N GLU A 248 -16.44 24.07 -6.79
CA GLU A 248 -16.70 24.33 -8.21
C GLU A 248 -16.12 23.22 -9.09
N PRO A 249 -16.96 22.51 -9.86
CA PRO A 249 -16.50 21.43 -10.72
C PRO A 249 -15.66 21.97 -11.91
N ARG A 250 -14.48 21.38 -12.12
CA ARG A 250 -13.61 21.61 -13.29
C ARG A 250 -13.78 20.52 -14.33
N MET A 251 -13.86 19.29 -13.86
CA MET A 251 -13.95 18.12 -14.71
C MET A 251 -14.89 17.11 -14.09
N HIS A 252 -15.91 16.74 -14.84
CA HIS A 252 -16.82 15.67 -14.43
C HIS A 252 -16.18 14.31 -14.66
N LEU A 253 -15.78 13.67 -13.57
CA LEU A 253 -15.25 12.30 -13.52
C LEU A 253 -15.92 11.56 -12.35
N PRO A 254 -17.13 11.02 -12.54
CA PRO A 254 -17.95 10.49 -11.46
C PRO A 254 -17.32 9.28 -10.73
N GLY A 255 -16.40 8.55 -11.38
CA GLY A 255 -15.69 7.43 -10.75
C GLY A 255 -14.63 7.83 -9.72
N VAL A 256 -14.32 9.13 -9.55
CA VAL A 256 -13.31 9.56 -8.58
C VAL A 256 -13.83 9.44 -7.16
N GLY A 257 -13.25 8.53 -6.39
CA GLY A 257 -13.63 8.23 -5.01
C GLY A 257 -14.72 7.18 -4.87
N GLU A 258 -15.21 6.64 -5.99
CA GLU A 258 -16.19 5.57 -6.02
C GLU A 258 -15.53 4.18 -6.08
N ASN A 259 -16.34 3.14 -5.88
CA ASN A 259 -15.93 1.73 -5.99
C ASN A 259 -14.72 1.37 -5.12
N PHE A 260 -14.65 1.94 -3.92
CA PHE A 260 -13.61 1.59 -2.97
C PHE A 260 -13.89 0.19 -2.41
N GLU A 261 -12.94 -0.71 -2.63
CA GLU A 261 -12.97 -2.07 -2.12
C GLU A 261 -11.67 -2.36 -1.36
N ASP A 262 -11.73 -3.24 -0.38
CA ASP A 262 -10.57 -3.77 0.33
C ASP A 262 -10.60 -5.30 0.29
N HIS A 263 -9.43 -5.92 0.33
CA HIS A 263 -9.33 -7.37 0.31
C HIS A 263 -9.99 -7.99 1.55
N LEU A 264 -10.78 -9.03 1.35
CA LEU A 264 -11.29 -9.84 2.44
C LEU A 264 -10.15 -10.70 3.00
N GLU A 265 -9.79 -10.47 4.26
CA GLU A 265 -8.76 -11.23 4.96
C GLU A 265 -9.37 -11.95 6.16
N ALA A 266 -9.34 -13.29 6.14
CA ALA A 266 -9.72 -14.11 7.28
C ALA A 266 -8.47 -14.41 8.11
N VAL A 267 -8.40 -13.82 9.31
CA VAL A 267 -7.29 -14.04 10.24
C VAL A 267 -7.71 -14.98 11.35
N SER A 268 -7.11 -16.18 11.37
CA SER A 268 -7.31 -17.14 12.47
C SER A 268 -6.21 -16.97 13.50
N TYR A 269 -6.57 -16.48 14.69
CA TYR A 269 -5.71 -16.51 15.87
C TYR A 269 -6.06 -17.74 16.69
N THR A 270 -5.11 -18.67 16.87
CA THR A 270 -5.27 -19.74 17.82
C THR A 270 -5.09 -19.18 19.23
N HIS A 271 -6.10 -19.27 20.07
CA HIS A 271 -6.12 -18.80 21.47
C HIS A 271 -5.31 -19.71 22.43
N LEU A 272 -4.35 -20.47 21.92
CA LEU A 272 -3.51 -21.36 22.74
C LEU A 272 -2.69 -20.64 23.84
N ARG A 273 -2.61 -19.30 23.79
CA ARG A 273 -1.94 -18.50 24.84
C ARG A 273 -2.84 -18.02 25.98
N ALA A 274 -4.15 -18.07 25.84
CA ALA A 274 -5.05 -17.60 26.89
C ALA A 274 -5.12 -18.54 28.10
N HIS A 275 -4.72 -19.80 27.94
CA HIS A 275 -4.66 -20.79 29.03
C HIS A 275 -3.29 -20.91 29.71
N GLU A 276 -2.20 -20.44 29.06
CA GLU A 276 -0.85 -20.50 29.63
C GLU A 276 -0.53 -19.34 30.60
N THR A 277 -1.41 -18.34 30.70
CA THR A 277 -1.17 -17.17 31.56
C THR A 277 -2.03 -17.16 32.83
N ARG A 278 -2.63 -18.30 33.19
CA ARG A 278 -3.47 -18.45 34.40
C ARG A 278 -2.97 -19.52 35.37
N GLU A 279 -1.69 -19.83 35.36
CA GLU A 279 -1.05 -20.51 36.46
C GLU A 279 0.01 -19.61 37.12
#